data_521f71b736141101f614be0d34ece216
#
_entry.id   521f71b736141101f614be0d34ece216
#
_cell.length_a   1.000
_cell.length_b   1.000
_cell.length_c   1.000
_cell.angle_alpha   90.00
_cell.angle_beta   90.00
_cell.angle_gamma   90.00
#
_symmetry.space_group_name_H-M   'P 1'
#
loop_
_entity.id
_entity.type
_entity.pdbx_description
1 polymer ?
#
loop_
_entity_poly.entity_id
_entity_poly.type
_entity_poly.pdbx_seq_one_letter_code
_entity_poly.pdbx_strand_id
1 'polypeptide(L)'
;MRKQIYSLLLSVLLSIPLGMKATIVDDPGVFNFSPFYDPSSGVIGLAVTFFPSEEGDTVYIPDYIYENNQYKYVVCINTGAFYDCHAKYIRLPNHLRFIRDNAFHYCSSLTTLEFTNDISEIDFGEIDDIVGGCNYVDEIIVPLEYLGNYIDDPEDRFFPFYLYEQLKSKIVLSNYNRMIWADVKFKLSSNANPFYCTSVNHTTATATRNNSVSVVPANTVVCLKGNNNDVVHVTATTDNADNVYVPNDFVKVTSTSCVTSSTGHYYHYYNKTYNNFPVIPTTVCFQPNTAYLLSTTNSNIQ
;
A
#
# COMPACT_ATOMS: atom_id res chain seq x y z
N MET A 1 -2.66 -4.82 -35.02
CA MET A 1 -1.96 -5.58 -33.99
C MET A 1 -1.86 -4.75 -32.71
N ARG A 2 -2.96 -4.54 -31.97
CA ARG A 2 -2.99 -3.71 -30.74
C ARG A 2 -4.12 -4.15 -29.78
N LYS A 3 -4.18 -5.48 -29.44
CA LYS A 3 -5.21 -6.03 -28.52
C LYS A 3 -4.67 -7.07 -27.54
N GLN A 4 -3.41 -7.04 -27.12
CA GLN A 4 -2.81 -8.12 -26.35
C GLN A 4 -2.11 -7.71 -25.03
N ILE A 5 -2.32 -6.54 -24.47
CA ILE A 5 -1.72 -6.19 -23.15
C ILE A 5 -2.75 -6.22 -22.01
N TYR A 6 -4.04 -6.26 -22.28
CA TYR A 6 -5.10 -6.28 -21.23
C TYR A 6 -5.56 -7.65 -20.78
N SER A 7 -4.91 -8.74 -21.23
CA SER A 7 -5.43 -10.12 -21.06
C SER A 7 -4.92 -10.85 -19.80
N LEU A 8 -4.03 -10.29 -19.00
CA LEU A 8 -3.43 -11.01 -17.86
C LEU A 8 -4.08 -10.75 -16.50
N LEU A 9 -5.01 -9.81 -16.39
CA LEU A 9 -5.78 -9.55 -15.15
C LEU A 9 -7.15 -10.26 -15.10
N LEU A 10 -7.55 -10.91 -16.18
CA LEU A 10 -8.90 -11.48 -16.32
C LEU A 10 -9.07 -12.92 -15.77
N SER A 11 -8.03 -13.57 -15.27
CA SER A 11 -8.10 -15.00 -14.88
C SER A 11 -8.43 -15.26 -13.40
N VAL A 12 -8.61 -14.25 -12.56
CA VAL A 12 -8.93 -14.43 -11.12
C VAL A 12 -10.44 -14.27 -10.81
N LEU A 13 -11.26 -13.88 -11.78
CA LEU A 13 -12.67 -13.52 -11.57
C LEU A 13 -13.70 -14.66 -11.76
N LEU A 14 -13.28 -15.93 -11.82
CA LEU A 14 -14.17 -17.04 -12.22
C LEU A 14 -14.80 -17.85 -11.07
N SER A 15 -14.83 -17.35 -9.82
CA SER A 15 -15.46 -18.06 -8.69
C SER A 15 -16.37 -17.22 -7.80
N ILE A 16 -16.95 -16.13 -8.30
CA ILE A 16 -17.97 -15.36 -7.56
C ILE A 16 -19.35 -15.88 -7.94
N PRO A 17 -20.24 -16.21 -6.98
CA PRO A 17 -21.61 -16.67 -7.26
C PRO A 17 -22.37 -15.63 -8.09
N LEU A 18 -23.19 -16.10 -9.06
CA LEU A 18 -24.10 -15.28 -9.84
C LEU A 18 -25.08 -14.52 -8.94
N GLY A 19 -24.76 -13.28 -8.58
CA GLY A 19 -25.64 -12.43 -7.77
C GLY A 19 -25.18 -11.00 -7.62
N MET A 20 -23.87 -10.76 -7.52
CA MET A 20 -23.29 -9.42 -7.41
C MET A 20 -21.92 -9.40 -8.07
N LYS A 21 -21.85 -9.15 -9.36
CA LYS A 21 -20.57 -8.75 -9.97
C LYS A 21 -20.32 -7.31 -9.56
N ALA A 22 -19.33 -7.10 -8.69
CA ALA A 22 -18.79 -5.78 -8.49
C ALA A 22 -18.34 -5.25 -9.86
N THR A 23 -18.83 -4.09 -10.26
CA THR A 23 -18.45 -3.46 -11.52
C THR A 23 -17.17 -2.68 -11.29
N ILE A 24 -16.10 -3.10 -11.96
CA ILE A 24 -14.80 -2.39 -11.90
C ILE A 24 -14.76 -1.40 -13.06
N VAL A 25 -14.48 -0.15 -12.76
CA VAL A 25 -14.25 0.92 -13.74
C VAL A 25 -12.78 1.30 -13.72
N ASP A 26 -12.06 0.93 -14.77
CA ASP A 26 -10.64 1.25 -15.02
C ASP A 26 -10.41 1.77 -16.45
N ASP A 27 -11.50 1.97 -17.22
CA ASP A 27 -11.45 2.53 -18.57
C ASP A 27 -11.33 4.05 -18.50
N PRO A 28 -10.23 4.65 -19.02
CA PRO A 28 -10.07 6.10 -19.10
C PRO A 28 -11.21 6.83 -19.82
N GLY A 29 -11.92 6.15 -20.73
CA GLY A 29 -13.03 6.72 -21.48
C GLY A 29 -14.27 7.06 -20.64
N VAL A 30 -14.36 6.55 -19.41
CA VAL A 30 -15.46 6.86 -18.48
C VAL A 30 -15.23 8.20 -17.77
N PHE A 31 -13.98 8.64 -17.65
CA PHE A 31 -13.64 9.87 -16.94
C PHE A 31 -13.57 11.06 -17.88
N ASN A 32 -14.01 12.23 -17.41
CA ASN A 32 -13.72 13.48 -18.10
C ASN A 32 -12.44 14.10 -17.54
N PHE A 33 -11.53 14.45 -18.44
CA PHE A 33 -10.25 15.09 -18.11
C PHE A 33 -10.16 16.49 -18.72
N SER A 34 -9.44 17.38 -18.03
CA SER A 34 -8.99 18.65 -18.58
C SER A 34 -7.49 18.84 -18.37
N PRO A 35 -6.80 19.62 -19.21
CA PRO A 35 -5.44 20.04 -18.94
C PRO A 35 -5.36 20.75 -17.60
N PHE A 36 -4.32 20.43 -16.81
CA PHE A 36 -4.05 21.04 -15.51
C PHE A 36 -2.66 21.69 -15.51
N TYR A 37 -2.61 22.88 -14.96
CA TYR A 37 -1.37 23.59 -14.67
C TYR A 37 -1.51 24.38 -13.37
N ASP A 38 -0.60 24.13 -12.44
CA ASP A 38 -0.48 24.93 -11.22
C ASP A 38 0.74 25.86 -11.31
N PRO A 39 0.55 27.18 -11.34
CA PRO A 39 1.66 28.12 -11.49
C PRO A 39 2.55 28.23 -10.25
N SER A 40 2.06 27.85 -9.07
CA SER A 40 2.80 27.95 -7.81
C SER A 40 3.85 26.85 -7.69
N SER A 41 3.52 25.63 -8.05
CA SER A 41 4.40 24.46 -8.00
C SER A 41 5.02 24.10 -9.37
N GLY A 42 4.49 24.64 -10.47
CA GLY A 42 4.90 24.29 -11.82
C GLY A 42 4.39 22.91 -12.29
N VAL A 43 3.49 22.27 -11.55
CA VAL A 43 2.94 20.95 -11.91
C VAL A 43 2.06 21.05 -13.13
N ILE A 44 2.31 20.18 -14.10
CA ILE A 44 1.57 20.07 -15.37
C ILE A 44 1.05 18.63 -15.48
N GLY A 45 -0.21 18.48 -15.91
CA GLY A 45 -0.82 17.17 -16.11
C GLY A 45 -2.27 17.24 -16.53
N LEU A 46 -3.05 16.29 -16.05
CA LEU A 46 -4.51 16.22 -16.24
C LEU A 46 -5.23 16.32 -14.90
N ALA A 47 -6.36 17.01 -14.89
CA ALA A 47 -7.33 16.94 -13.81
C ALA A 47 -8.50 16.05 -14.23
N VAL A 48 -8.95 15.16 -13.34
CA VAL A 48 -10.29 14.57 -13.43
C VAL A 48 -11.30 15.64 -13.10
N THR A 49 -12.22 15.92 -14.01
CA THR A 49 -13.25 16.97 -13.85
C THR A 49 -14.63 16.44 -13.58
N PHE A 50 -14.88 15.18 -13.96
CA PHE A 50 -16.16 14.52 -13.74
C PHE A 50 -16.05 13.01 -13.86
N PHE A 51 -16.77 12.30 -12.99
CA PHE A 51 -17.02 10.88 -13.03
C PHE A 51 -18.54 10.63 -12.93
N PRO A 52 -19.15 9.81 -13.81
CA PRO A 52 -20.58 9.52 -13.76
C PRO A 52 -20.98 8.82 -12.46
N SER A 53 -21.98 9.35 -11.75
CA SER A 53 -22.37 8.86 -10.42
C SER A 53 -22.87 7.42 -10.41
N GLU A 54 -23.44 6.94 -11.49
CA GLU A 54 -24.05 5.61 -11.62
C GLU A 54 -23.04 4.51 -12.01
N GLU A 55 -21.78 4.85 -12.29
CA GLU A 55 -20.78 3.92 -12.77
C GLU A 55 -20.05 3.22 -11.61
N GLY A 56 -20.15 1.89 -11.60
CA GLY A 56 -19.26 0.97 -10.90
C GLY A 56 -19.21 1.02 -9.37
N ASP A 57 -19.01 -0.15 -8.77
CA ASP A 57 -18.75 -0.29 -7.33
C ASP A 57 -17.28 -0.01 -6.97
N THR A 58 -16.36 -0.28 -7.90
CA THR A 58 -14.90 -0.17 -7.71
C THR A 58 -14.32 0.67 -8.83
N VAL A 59 -13.69 1.78 -8.48
CA VAL A 59 -13.14 2.76 -9.41
C VAL A 59 -11.63 2.83 -9.24
N TYR A 60 -10.90 2.61 -10.33
CA TYR A 60 -9.46 2.86 -10.42
C TYR A 60 -9.23 4.09 -11.29
N ILE A 61 -8.91 5.23 -10.69
CA ILE A 61 -8.56 6.42 -11.46
C ILE A 61 -7.23 6.14 -12.18
N PRO A 62 -7.16 6.31 -13.52
CA PRO A 62 -5.96 5.98 -14.27
C PRO A 62 -4.79 6.88 -13.87
N ASP A 63 -3.59 6.31 -13.79
CA ASP A 63 -2.36 7.04 -13.46
C ASP A 63 -1.97 8.03 -14.57
N TYR A 64 -2.32 7.72 -15.81
CA TYR A 64 -2.02 8.54 -16.99
C TYR A 64 -2.96 8.22 -18.16
N ILE A 65 -3.05 9.16 -19.08
CA ILE A 65 -3.65 8.97 -20.40
C ILE A 65 -2.53 8.99 -21.46
N TYR A 66 -2.55 8.05 -22.38
CA TYR A 66 -1.58 8.00 -23.48
C TYR A 66 -2.22 8.53 -24.77
N GLU A 67 -1.83 9.74 -25.17
CA GLU A 67 -2.32 10.41 -26.37
C GLU A 67 -1.17 11.05 -27.15
N ASN A 68 -1.26 11.05 -28.49
CA ASN A 68 -0.27 11.71 -29.35
C ASN A 68 1.18 11.31 -29.07
N ASN A 69 1.41 10.01 -28.74
CA ASN A 69 2.71 9.46 -28.36
C ASN A 69 3.31 10.05 -27.06
N GLN A 70 2.48 10.59 -26.17
CA GLN A 70 2.89 11.15 -24.87
C GLN A 70 2.05 10.59 -23.75
N TYR A 71 2.69 10.35 -22.59
CA TYR A 71 2.00 10.08 -21.33
C TYR A 71 1.64 11.42 -20.69
N LYS A 72 0.36 11.59 -20.38
CA LYS A 72 -0.15 12.73 -19.61
C LYS A 72 -0.61 12.20 -18.26
N TYR A 73 0.11 12.50 -17.20
CA TYR A 73 -0.18 12.00 -15.87
C TYR A 73 -1.40 12.69 -15.26
N VAL A 74 -2.23 11.94 -14.54
CA VAL A 74 -3.35 12.46 -13.76
C VAL A 74 -2.79 12.95 -12.43
N VAL A 75 -2.84 14.27 -12.22
CA VAL A 75 -2.22 14.95 -11.08
C VAL A 75 -3.21 15.68 -10.19
N CYS A 76 -4.47 15.78 -10.62
CA CYS A 76 -5.49 16.53 -9.90
C CYS A 76 -6.85 15.82 -9.95
N ILE A 77 -7.54 15.81 -8.81
CA ILE A 77 -8.98 15.56 -8.72
C ILE A 77 -9.63 16.93 -8.51
N ASN A 78 -10.42 17.37 -9.48
CA ASN A 78 -10.98 18.71 -9.45
C ASN A 78 -12.20 18.80 -8.51
N THR A 79 -12.61 20.02 -8.21
CA THR A 79 -13.78 20.33 -7.39
C THR A 79 -15.00 19.55 -7.87
N GLY A 80 -15.61 18.78 -6.97
CA GLY A 80 -16.83 18.00 -7.24
C GLY A 80 -16.69 16.89 -8.29
N ALA A 81 -15.47 16.47 -8.66
CA ALA A 81 -15.26 15.50 -9.74
C ALA A 81 -16.00 14.17 -9.51
N PHE A 82 -16.13 13.73 -8.27
CA PHE A 82 -16.87 12.53 -7.84
C PHE A 82 -18.09 12.87 -6.99
N TYR A 83 -18.62 14.07 -7.10
CA TYR A 83 -19.78 14.48 -6.31
C TYR A 83 -20.95 13.50 -6.48
N ASP A 84 -21.50 13.01 -5.33
CA ASP A 84 -22.64 12.07 -5.28
C ASP A 84 -22.39 10.75 -6.06
N CYS A 85 -21.14 10.29 -6.11
CA CYS A 85 -20.84 9.02 -6.78
C CYS A 85 -21.26 7.81 -5.91
N HIS A 86 -21.64 6.70 -6.58
CA HIS A 86 -22.08 5.47 -5.91
C HIS A 86 -20.97 4.44 -5.70
N ALA A 87 -19.72 4.77 -6.03
CA ALA A 87 -18.59 3.90 -5.83
C ALA A 87 -18.41 3.56 -4.35
N LYS A 88 -18.10 2.27 -4.06
CA LYS A 88 -17.75 1.77 -2.73
C LYS A 88 -16.26 1.86 -2.46
N TYR A 89 -15.47 1.74 -3.50
CA TYR A 89 -14.02 1.76 -3.45
C TYR A 89 -13.48 2.66 -4.56
N ILE A 90 -12.60 3.59 -4.20
CA ILE A 90 -11.91 4.46 -5.15
C ILE A 90 -10.40 4.37 -4.89
N ARG A 91 -9.63 4.02 -5.92
CA ARG A 91 -8.17 4.10 -5.90
C ARG A 91 -7.70 5.35 -6.65
N LEU A 92 -6.91 6.16 -5.96
CA LEU A 92 -6.36 7.41 -6.49
C LEU A 92 -5.12 7.15 -7.36
N PRO A 93 -4.79 8.05 -8.32
CA PRO A 93 -3.66 7.87 -9.23
C PRO A 93 -2.31 8.08 -8.54
N ASN A 94 -1.26 7.41 -9.06
CA ASN A 94 0.09 7.42 -8.48
C ASN A 94 0.83 8.76 -8.55
N HIS A 95 0.37 9.68 -9.39
CA HIS A 95 1.01 11.00 -9.57
C HIS A 95 0.15 12.14 -9.03
N LEU A 96 -0.80 11.83 -8.14
CA LEU A 96 -1.69 12.83 -7.56
C LEU A 96 -0.89 13.89 -6.77
N ARG A 97 -1.26 15.16 -6.99
CA ARG A 97 -0.69 16.33 -6.32
C ARG A 97 -1.76 17.27 -5.77
N PHE A 98 -2.99 17.15 -6.27
CA PHE A 98 -4.08 18.05 -5.88
C PHE A 98 -5.39 17.29 -5.74
N ILE A 99 -6.07 17.49 -4.62
CA ILE A 99 -7.47 17.13 -4.43
C ILE A 99 -8.19 18.44 -4.08
N ARG A 100 -9.08 18.87 -4.96
CA ARG A 100 -9.81 20.13 -4.78
C ARG A 100 -11.07 19.92 -3.95
N ASP A 101 -11.61 21.03 -3.45
CA ASP A 101 -12.76 21.08 -2.55
C ASP A 101 -13.94 20.22 -3.02
N ASN A 102 -14.55 19.50 -2.09
CA ASN A 102 -15.72 18.66 -2.35
C ASN A 102 -15.50 17.56 -3.41
N ALA A 103 -14.26 17.16 -3.68
CA ALA A 103 -13.92 16.19 -4.72
C ALA A 103 -14.75 14.91 -4.63
N PHE A 104 -14.98 14.38 -3.42
CA PHE A 104 -15.75 13.17 -3.14
C PHE A 104 -16.99 13.45 -2.27
N HIS A 105 -17.53 14.67 -2.33
CA HIS A 105 -18.63 15.07 -1.46
C HIS A 105 -19.92 14.28 -1.78
N TYR A 106 -20.65 13.88 -0.74
CA TYR A 106 -21.89 13.06 -0.80
C TYR A 106 -21.73 11.67 -1.43
N CYS A 107 -20.55 11.11 -1.56
CA CYS A 107 -20.39 9.72 -1.99
C CYS A 107 -20.89 8.76 -0.88
N SER A 108 -22.21 8.62 -0.78
CA SER A 108 -22.89 7.93 0.33
C SER A 108 -22.62 6.43 0.42
N SER A 109 -22.12 5.83 -0.66
CA SER A 109 -21.74 4.41 -0.74
C SER A 109 -20.25 4.16 -0.53
N LEU A 110 -19.42 5.22 -0.47
CA LEU A 110 -17.96 5.09 -0.36
C LEU A 110 -17.57 4.53 1.00
N THR A 111 -16.95 3.36 0.99
CA THR A 111 -16.42 2.67 2.18
C THR A 111 -14.90 2.67 2.22
N THR A 112 -14.25 2.76 1.07
CA THR A 112 -12.79 2.65 0.97
C THR A 112 -12.21 3.67 0.00
N LEU A 113 -11.25 4.45 0.47
CA LEU A 113 -10.44 5.36 -0.36
C LEU A 113 -8.97 4.91 -0.29
N GLU A 114 -8.36 4.60 -1.44
CA GLU A 114 -6.98 4.16 -1.51
C GLU A 114 -6.07 5.23 -2.11
N PHE A 115 -5.14 5.72 -1.31
CA PHE A 115 -4.04 6.59 -1.70
C PHE A 115 -2.84 5.77 -2.15
N THR A 116 -2.07 6.31 -3.07
CA THR A 116 -0.91 5.65 -3.66
C THR A 116 0.40 6.41 -3.46
N ASN A 117 0.35 7.61 -2.92
CA ASN A 117 1.51 8.48 -2.64
C ASN A 117 1.54 9.00 -1.21
N ASP A 118 2.60 9.74 -0.90
CA ASP A 118 2.75 10.45 0.36
C ASP A 118 1.71 11.58 0.45
N ILE A 119 1.06 11.69 1.61
CA ILE A 119 0.11 12.77 1.88
C ILE A 119 0.77 14.16 1.83
N SER A 120 2.03 14.26 2.23
CA SER A 120 2.79 15.52 2.21
C SER A 120 2.99 16.10 0.79
N GLU A 121 2.80 15.25 -0.23
CA GLU A 121 2.90 15.66 -1.63
C GLU A 121 1.56 16.12 -2.24
N ILE A 122 0.46 16.04 -1.47
CA ILE A 122 -0.90 16.35 -1.93
C ILE A 122 -1.40 17.65 -1.32
N ASP A 123 -1.79 18.58 -2.18
CA ASP A 123 -2.50 19.82 -1.83
C ASP A 123 -4.02 19.55 -1.82
N PHE A 124 -4.67 19.75 -0.68
CA PHE A 124 -6.09 19.45 -0.46
C PHE A 124 -7.04 20.65 -0.63
N GLY A 125 -6.58 21.77 -1.19
CA GLY A 125 -7.41 22.96 -1.34
C GLY A 125 -7.68 23.68 0.00
N GLU A 126 -8.78 24.47 0.04
CA GLU A 126 -9.11 25.30 1.20
C GLU A 126 -10.10 24.64 2.18
N ILE A 127 -10.73 23.54 1.80
CA ILE A 127 -11.74 22.83 2.62
C ILE A 127 -11.13 21.51 3.14
N ASP A 128 -11.05 21.39 4.45
CA ASP A 128 -10.44 20.25 5.15
C ASP A 128 -11.22 18.94 5.01
N ASP A 129 -12.41 18.92 4.40
CA ASP A 129 -13.28 17.75 4.29
C ASP A 129 -13.48 17.30 2.84
N ILE A 130 -12.56 16.47 2.34
CA ILE A 130 -12.62 15.94 0.97
C ILE A 130 -13.75 14.91 0.76
N VAL A 131 -14.29 14.34 1.83
CA VAL A 131 -15.33 13.29 1.84
C VAL A 131 -16.58 13.73 2.59
N GLY A 132 -16.82 15.02 2.69
CA GLY A 132 -17.99 15.61 3.34
C GLY A 132 -19.29 14.98 2.86
N GLY A 133 -20.17 14.63 3.81
CA GLY A 133 -21.44 13.97 3.48
C GLY A 133 -21.32 12.51 3.04
N CYS A 134 -20.12 11.91 3.03
CA CYS A 134 -19.96 10.47 2.92
C CYS A 134 -20.36 9.82 4.25
N ASN A 135 -21.26 8.84 4.20
CA ASN A 135 -21.81 8.26 5.44
C ASN A 135 -20.83 7.34 6.18
N TYR A 136 -19.99 6.61 5.45
CA TYR A 136 -19.17 5.52 6.03
C TYR A 136 -17.91 5.25 5.22
N VAL A 137 -16.86 6.05 5.38
CA VAL A 137 -15.54 5.63 4.89
C VAL A 137 -14.88 4.80 6.00
N ASP A 138 -14.93 3.47 5.88
CA ASP A 138 -14.41 2.53 6.88
C ASP A 138 -12.91 2.28 6.76
N GLU A 139 -12.36 2.50 5.56
CA GLU A 139 -10.95 2.22 5.28
C GLU A 139 -10.32 3.32 4.44
N ILE A 140 -9.22 3.87 4.95
CA ILE A 140 -8.28 4.67 4.18
C ILE A 140 -7.03 3.83 3.98
N ILE A 141 -6.76 3.41 2.74
CA ILE A 141 -5.63 2.58 2.42
C ILE A 141 -4.51 3.45 1.90
N VAL A 142 -3.32 3.28 2.47
CA VAL A 142 -2.12 4.07 2.14
C VAL A 142 -0.92 3.15 1.94
N PRO A 143 0.11 3.56 1.19
CA PRO A 143 1.34 2.80 1.11
C PRO A 143 1.98 2.64 2.49
N LEU A 144 2.54 1.47 2.79
CA LEU A 144 3.11 1.17 4.10
C LEU A 144 4.26 2.12 4.45
N GLU A 145 5.02 2.54 3.46
CA GLU A 145 6.14 3.48 3.59
C GLU A 145 5.73 4.88 4.06
N TYR A 146 4.47 5.26 3.88
CA TYR A 146 3.93 6.57 4.26
C TYR A 146 2.92 6.50 5.41
N LEU A 147 2.72 5.33 6.00
CA LEU A 147 1.69 5.12 7.04
C LEU A 147 1.85 6.11 8.20
N GLY A 148 3.09 6.39 8.61
CA GLY A 148 3.40 7.39 9.63
C GLY A 148 3.01 8.80 9.23
N ASN A 149 3.29 9.20 8.00
CA ASN A 149 2.97 10.54 7.50
C ASN A 149 1.47 10.83 7.51
N TYR A 150 0.64 9.80 7.25
CA TYR A 150 -0.82 9.93 7.33
C TYR A 150 -1.33 10.01 8.79
N ILE A 151 -0.60 9.44 9.74
CA ILE A 151 -0.95 9.50 11.17
C ILE A 151 -0.58 10.87 11.77
N ASP A 152 0.60 11.35 11.41
CA ASP A 152 1.19 12.58 11.95
C ASP A 152 0.84 13.81 11.08
N ASP A 153 -0.19 13.72 10.22
CA ASP A 153 -0.59 14.83 9.35
C ASP A 153 -0.93 16.09 10.18
N PRO A 154 -0.07 17.14 10.14
CA PRO A 154 -0.21 18.29 11.01
C PRO A 154 -1.40 19.20 10.67
N GLU A 155 -1.99 19.01 9.50
CA GLU A 155 -3.09 19.83 8.99
C GLU A 155 -4.45 19.20 9.22
N ASP A 156 -4.49 18.01 9.88
CA ASP A 156 -5.73 17.32 10.19
C ASP A 156 -6.67 17.11 8.98
N ARG A 157 -6.08 16.90 7.78
CA ARG A 157 -6.81 16.84 6.50
C ARG A 157 -7.82 15.71 6.39
N PHE A 158 -7.69 14.71 7.25
CA PHE A 158 -8.61 13.58 7.35
C PHE A 158 -9.62 13.69 8.50
N PHE A 159 -9.75 14.89 9.12
CA PHE A 159 -10.84 15.13 10.08
C PHE A 159 -12.20 15.09 9.35
N PRO A 160 -13.18 14.28 9.74
CA PRO A 160 -13.38 13.56 10.98
C PRO A 160 -12.94 12.08 10.95
N PHE A 161 -12.02 11.68 10.09
CA PHE A 161 -11.60 10.28 9.88
C PHE A 161 -10.54 9.80 10.87
N TYR A 162 -10.40 10.44 12.00
CA TYR A 162 -9.45 10.17 13.06
C TYR A 162 -9.64 8.87 13.81
N LEU A 163 -9.81 7.80 13.09
CA LEU A 163 -9.66 6.52 13.75
C LEU A 163 -8.42 5.85 13.17
N TYR A 164 -7.33 5.78 13.94
CA TYR A 164 -6.15 4.98 13.61
C TYR A 164 -6.54 3.62 13.03
N GLU A 165 -7.68 3.05 13.48
CA GLU A 165 -8.22 1.78 13.03
C GLU A 165 -8.74 1.79 11.58
N GLN A 166 -9.03 2.96 11.01
CA GLN A 166 -9.45 3.09 9.61
C GLN A 166 -8.24 3.19 8.66
N LEU A 167 -7.09 3.63 9.18
CA LEU A 167 -5.88 3.81 8.40
C LEU A 167 -5.14 2.47 8.26
N LYS A 168 -5.06 1.96 7.05
CA LYS A 168 -4.52 0.64 6.75
C LYS A 168 -3.54 0.69 5.58
N SER A 169 -2.61 -0.25 5.58
CA SER A 169 -1.80 -0.58 4.40
C SER A 169 -2.07 -2.00 3.97
N LYS A 170 -1.91 -2.28 2.68
CA LYS A 170 -2.05 -3.61 2.09
C LYS A 170 -0.68 -4.14 1.67
N ILE A 171 -0.39 -5.37 2.02
CA ILE A 171 0.79 -6.10 1.57
C ILE A 171 0.36 -7.38 0.89
N VAL A 172 0.80 -7.58 -0.35
CA VAL A 172 0.62 -8.85 -1.04
C VAL A 172 1.83 -9.73 -0.74
N LEU A 173 1.60 -10.87 -0.08
CA LEU A 173 2.68 -11.77 0.31
C LEU A 173 3.30 -12.47 -0.91
N SER A 174 4.62 -12.45 -0.96
CA SER A 174 5.43 -13.15 -1.95
C SER A 174 6.63 -13.81 -1.27
N ASN A 175 7.46 -14.53 -1.98
CA ASN A 175 8.64 -15.16 -1.40
C ASN A 175 9.62 -14.18 -0.74
N TYR A 176 9.72 -12.95 -1.24
CA TYR A 176 10.67 -11.93 -0.75
C TYR A 176 10.03 -10.84 0.08
N ASN A 177 8.70 -10.80 0.14
CA ASN A 177 7.90 -9.74 0.78
C ASN A 177 7.26 -10.25 2.07
N ARG A 178 8.05 -10.86 2.96
CA ARG A 178 7.58 -11.55 4.19
C ARG A 178 8.23 -11.05 5.47
N MET A 179 9.20 -10.17 5.38
CA MET A 179 9.78 -9.48 6.51
C MET A 179 9.48 -8.00 6.34
N ILE A 180 8.66 -7.45 7.22
CA ILE A 180 8.15 -6.08 7.12
C ILE A 180 8.43 -5.30 8.41
N TRP A 181 8.40 -4.00 8.28
CA TRP A 181 8.45 -3.04 9.39
C TRP A 181 7.68 -1.77 9.01
N ALA A 182 7.33 -0.97 10.00
CA ALA A 182 6.80 0.39 9.81
C ALA A 182 7.41 1.31 10.86
N ASP A 183 7.38 2.60 10.62
CA ASP A 183 7.84 3.64 11.55
C ASP A 183 6.87 3.88 12.71
N VAL A 184 5.67 3.33 12.64
CA VAL A 184 4.62 3.38 13.66
C VAL A 184 4.32 2.01 14.24
N LYS A 185 3.61 1.97 15.37
CA LYS A 185 3.05 0.73 15.94
C LYS A 185 1.89 0.24 15.08
N PHE A 186 1.82 -1.07 14.87
CA PHE A 186 0.77 -1.64 14.02
C PHE A 186 0.31 -3.03 14.45
N LYS A 187 -0.89 -3.38 14.03
CA LYS A 187 -1.48 -4.73 14.08
C LYS A 187 -1.50 -5.33 12.68
N LEU A 188 -1.59 -6.64 12.64
CA LEU A 188 -1.67 -7.43 11.41
C LEU A 188 -2.98 -8.20 11.33
N SER A 189 -3.54 -8.34 10.13
CA SER A 189 -4.67 -9.23 9.91
C SER A 189 -4.31 -10.69 10.22
N SER A 190 -5.31 -11.48 10.65
CA SER A 190 -5.11 -12.84 11.17
C SER A 190 -4.45 -13.82 10.19
N ASN A 191 -4.61 -13.61 8.88
CA ASN A 191 -4.01 -14.43 7.84
C ASN A 191 -2.49 -14.23 7.68
N ALA A 192 -1.91 -13.20 8.29
CA ALA A 192 -0.47 -12.92 8.27
C ALA A 192 0.35 -14.01 8.99
N ASN A 193 -0.20 -14.60 10.05
CA ASN A 193 0.50 -15.55 10.94
C ASN A 193 1.91 -15.06 11.30
N PRO A 194 2.04 -13.92 12.02
CA PRO A 194 3.30 -13.26 12.25
C PRO A 194 4.17 -13.96 13.29
N PHE A 195 5.47 -13.71 13.25
CA PHE A 195 6.40 -14.06 14.32
C PHE A 195 7.59 -13.09 14.35
N TYR A 196 8.18 -12.91 15.52
CA TYR A 196 9.48 -12.24 15.68
C TYR A 196 10.62 -13.23 15.60
N CYS A 197 11.72 -12.83 14.97
CA CYS A 197 13.01 -13.50 15.11
C CYS A 197 13.78 -12.80 16.21
N THR A 198 14.01 -13.47 17.35
CA THR A 198 14.57 -12.85 18.56
C THR A 198 16.06 -13.06 18.74
N SER A 199 16.65 -14.00 18.01
CA SER A 199 18.09 -14.16 17.90
C SER A 199 18.48 -14.91 16.63
N VAL A 200 19.68 -14.67 16.12
CA VAL A 200 20.29 -15.38 14.99
C VAL A 200 21.67 -15.87 15.41
N ASN A 201 21.93 -17.17 15.26
CA ASN A 201 23.26 -17.75 15.47
C ASN A 201 23.88 -18.07 14.10
N HIS A 202 24.83 -17.26 13.67
CA HIS A 202 25.50 -17.39 12.38
C HIS A 202 26.43 -18.62 12.30
N THR A 203 26.94 -19.11 13.44
CA THR A 203 27.83 -20.28 13.49
C THR A 203 27.07 -21.58 13.29
N THR A 204 25.93 -21.71 13.96
CA THR A 204 25.06 -22.91 13.84
C THR A 204 23.99 -22.78 12.79
N ALA A 205 23.89 -21.62 12.12
CA ALA A 205 22.85 -21.27 11.15
C ALA A 205 21.43 -21.52 11.70
N THR A 206 21.15 -21.01 12.91
CA THR A 206 19.85 -21.17 13.58
C THR A 206 19.26 -19.83 14.02
N ALA A 207 17.93 -19.74 14.03
CA ALA A 207 17.19 -18.57 14.49
C ALA A 207 16.16 -18.97 15.58
N THR A 208 16.09 -18.17 16.64
CA THR A 208 15.04 -18.31 17.67
C THR A 208 13.84 -17.45 17.30
N ARG A 209 12.63 -17.99 17.49
CA ARG A 209 11.37 -17.34 17.09
C ARG A 209 10.42 -17.18 18.27
N ASN A 210 9.70 -16.07 18.25
CA ASN A 210 8.57 -15.81 19.13
C ASN A 210 7.31 -15.59 18.27
N ASN A 211 6.32 -16.47 18.41
CA ASN A 211 5.05 -16.40 17.66
C ASN A 211 3.97 -15.58 18.37
N SER A 212 4.24 -15.04 19.55
CA SER A 212 3.31 -14.18 20.27
C SER A 212 3.43 -12.74 19.73
N VAL A 213 2.68 -12.46 18.68
CA VAL A 213 2.64 -11.12 18.05
C VAL A 213 1.23 -10.58 18.19
N SER A 214 1.08 -9.47 18.86
CA SER A 214 -0.18 -8.74 19.06
C SER A 214 -0.10 -7.35 18.46
N VAL A 215 0.83 -6.53 18.95
CA VAL A 215 1.08 -5.18 18.46
C VAL A 215 2.57 -5.04 18.15
N VAL A 216 2.90 -4.94 16.88
CA VAL A 216 4.30 -4.77 16.43
C VAL A 216 4.80 -3.39 16.83
N PRO A 217 5.92 -3.28 17.57
CA PRO A 217 6.49 -1.98 17.92
C PRO A 217 6.95 -1.23 16.66
N ALA A 218 6.92 0.10 16.73
CA ALA A 218 7.50 0.95 15.70
C ALA A 218 8.95 0.55 15.40
N ASN A 219 9.34 0.60 14.15
CA ASN A 219 10.70 0.27 13.69
C ASN A 219 11.17 -1.17 13.97
N THR A 220 10.25 -2.09 14.23
CA THR A 220 10.57 -3.49 14.53
C THR A 220 10.24 -4.38 13.34
N VAL A 221 11.18 -5.25 12.95
CA VAL A 221 10.95 -6.22 11.86
C VAL A 221 10.12 -7.39 12.38
N VAL A 222 9.06 -7.72 11.66
CA VAL A 222 8.22 -8.91 11.89
C VAL A 222 8.20 -9.78 10.63
N CYS A 223 8.19 -11.11 10.82
CA CYS A 223 8.12 -12.09 9.73
C CYS A 223 6.70 -12.63 9.58
N LEU A 224 6.28 -12.89 8.35
CA LEU A 224 4.91 -13.29 7.99
C LEU A 224 4.87 -14.69 7.36
N LYS A 225 3.99 -15.58 7.86
CA LYS A 225 3.82 -16.96 7.40
C LYS A 225 2.63 -17.19 6.46
N GLY A 226 1.79 -16.20 6.18
CA GLY A 226 0.63 -16.30 5.30
C GLY A 226 0.91 -16.94 3.93
N ASN A 227 -0.07 -17.25 3.12
CA ASN A 227 0.12 -17.85 1.80
C ASN A 227 0.65 -16.82 0.78
N ASN A 228 1.26 -17.30 -0.33
CA ASN A 228 1.57 -16.42 -1.45
C ASN A 228 0.26 -15.87 -2.01
N ASN A 229 0.28 -14.60 -2.40
CA ASN A 229 -0.85 -13.81 -2.85
C ASN A 229 -1.91 -13.50 -1.79
N ASP A 230 -1.74 -13.92 -0.52
CA ASP A 230 -2.59 -13.38 0.54
C ASP A 230 -2.37 -11.87 0.66
N VAL A 231 -3.46 -11.13 0.75
CA VAL A 231 -3.44 -9.72 1.10
C VAL A 231 -3.45 -9.62 2.62
N VAL A 232 -2.40 -9.05 3.18
CA VAL A 232 -2.27 -8.77 4.62
C VAL A 232 -2.53 -7.30 4.85
N HIS A 233 -3.45 -6.98 5.77
CA HIS A 233 -3.67 -5.60 6.19
C HIS A 233 -2.77 -5.29 7.38
N VAL A 234 -2.11 -4.14 7.31
CA VAL A 234 -1.35 -3.51 8.39
C VAL A 234 -2.17 -2.34 8.88
N THR A 235 -2.59 -2.35 10.15
CA THR A 235 -3.42 -1.30 10.74
C THR A 235 -2.62 -0.58 11.82
N ALA A 236 -2.47 0.72 11.71
CA ALA A 236 -1.84 1.54 12.75
C ALA A 236 -2.64 1.45 14.06
N THR A 237 -1.98 1.58 15.22
CA THR A 237 -2.65 1.46 16.51
C THR A 237 -1.96 2.27 17.62
N THR A 238 -2.76 2.75 18.56
CA THR A 238 -2.27 3.38 19.80
C THR A 238 -2.05 2.36 20.93
N ASP A 239 -2.44 1.11 20.76
CA ASP A 239 -2.29 0.06 21.77
C ASP A 239 -0.84 -0.11 22.25
N ASN A 240 -0.70 -0.75 23.41
CA ASN A 240 0.63 -1.05 23.93
C ASN A 240 1.35 -2.04 23.02
N ALA A 241 2.57 -1.68 22.61
CA ALA A 241 3.40 -2.54 21.79
C ALA A 241 3.92 -3.76 22.55
N ASP A 242 4.17 -4.86 21.82
CA ASP A 242 4.82 -6.04 22.35
C ASP A 242 6.22 -5.71 22.89
N ASN A 243 6.56 -6.26 24.05
CA ASN A 243 7.91 -6.12 24.59
C ASN A 243 8.81 -7.20 23.97
N VAL A 244 9.44 -6.87 22.83
CA VAL A 244 10.26 -7.79 22.06
C VAL A 244 11.58 -7.15 21.65
N TYR A 245 12.65 -7.96 21.63
CA TYR A 245 13.93 -7.60 21.02
C TYR A 245 14.07 -8.34 19.69
N VAL A 246 14.44 -7.61 18.63
CA VAL A 246 14.78 -8.16 17.32
C VAL A 246 16.23 -7.78 17.01
N PRO A 247 17.09 -8.75 16.61
CA PRO A 247 18.50 -8.49 16.34
C PRO A 247 18.73 -7.46 15.24
N ASN A 248 19.86 -6.77 15.32
CA ASN A 248 20.29 -5.80 14.30
C ASN A 248 20.75 -6.44 12.98
N ASP A 249 20.77 -7.78 12.89
CA ASP A 249 21.05 -8.51 11.65
C ASP A 249 19.98 -8.31 10.58
N PHE A 250 18.80 -7.85 10.98
CA PHE A 250 17.71 -7.49 10.05
C PHE A 250 17.91 -6.09 9.50
N VAL A 251 18.19 -6.01 8.20
CA VAL A 251 18.37 -4.74 7.50
C VAL A 251 17.02 -4.29 6.96
N LYS A 252 16.54 -3.15 7.45
CA LYS A 252 15.30 -2.50 7.01
C LYS A 252 15.52 -1.79 5.67
N VAL A 253 14.62 -2.00 4.73
CA VAL A 253 14.66 -1.37 3.41
C VAL A 253 13.77 -0.12 3.45
N THR A 254 14.37 1.05 3.31
CA THR A 254 13.67 2.35 3.32
C THR A 254 13.35 2.87 1.91
N SER A 255 14.05 2.36 0.91
CA SER A 255 13.79 2.62 -0.51
C SER A 255 14.09 1.36 -1.29
N THR A 256 13.50 1.18 -2.48
CA THR A 256 13.74 -0.02 -3.30
C THR A 256 15.24 -0.32 -3.40
N SER A 257 15.66 -1.48 -2.94
CA SER A 257 17.06 -1.88 -2.83
C SER A 257 17.27 -3.27 -3.40
N CYS A 258 18.26 -3.44 -4.26
CA CYS A 258 18.60 -4.71 -4.86
C CYS A 258 19.90 -5.25 -4.25
N VAL A 259 19.87 -6.50 -3.77
CA VAL A 259 21.01 -7.16 -3.13
C VAL A 259 21.38 -8.46 -3.83
N THR A 260 22.67 -8.80 -3.82
CA THR A 260 23.22 -10.05 -4.34
C THR A 260 24.23 -10.58 -3.34
N SER A 261 24.06 -11.83 -2.93
CA SER A 261 25.02 -12.46 -1.99
C SER A 261 26.41 -12.59 -2.60
N SER A 262 27.45 -12.35 -1.77
CA SER A 262 28.87 -12.48 -2.12
C SER A 262 29.65 -13.06 -0.94
N THR A 263 30.90 -13.42 -1.15
CA THR A 263 31.75 -13.98 -0.08
C THR A 263 31.81 -13.03 1.13
N GLY A 264 31.42 -13.53 2.29
CA GLY A 264 31.41 -12.80 3.56
C GLY A 264 30.18 -11.89 3.79
N HIS A 265 29.30 -11.74 2.78
CA HIS A 265 28.05 -10.97 2.88
C HIS A 265 26.93 -11.76 2.23
N TYR A 266 26.18 -12.49 3.04
CA TYR A 266 25.08 -13.32 2.58
C TYR A 266 23.77 -12.72 3.04
N TYR A 267 22.87 -12.48 2.07
CA TYR A 267 21.55 -11.95 2.28
C TYR A 267 20.54 -13.08 2.30
N HIS A 268 19.59 -13.03 3.22
CA HIS A 268 18.58 -14.07 3.40
C HIS A 268 17.19 -13.44 3.41
N TYR A 269 16.23 -14.20 2.88
CA TYR A 269 14.81 -13.87 3.00
C TYR A 269 14.09 -14.97 3.80
N TYR A 270 12.94 -14.69 4.36
CA TYR A 270 12.16 -15.73 5.02
C TYR A 270 11.41 -16.57 3.98
N ASN A 271 11.67 -17.89 3.96
CA ASN A 271 10.97 -18.85 3.11
C ASN A 271 9.94 -19.64 3.94
N LYS A 272 8.65 -19.41 3.65
CA LYS A 272 7.54 -20.06 4.35
C LYS A 272 7.54 -21.59 4.16
N THR A 273 7.80 -22.06 2.94
CA THR A 273 7.69 -23.49 2.61
C THR A 273 8.64 -24.35 3.43
N TYR A 274 9.87 -23.91 3.61
CA TYR A 274 10.88 -24.58 4.40
C TYR A 274 11.00 -24.05 5.82
N ASN A 275 10.23 -23.00 6.15
CA ASN A 275 10.25 -22.34 7.44
C ASN A 275 11.69 -21.95 7.90
N ASN A 276 12.47 -21.40 7.01
CA ASN A 276 13.86 -21.02 7.20
C ASN A 276 14.22 -19.72 6.46
N PHE A 277 15.49 -19.30 6.60
CA PHE A 277 16.04 -18.14 5.90
C PHE A 277 17.11 -18.61 4.90
N PRO A 278 16.75 -18.96 3.67
CA PRO A 278 17.73 -19.36 2.66
C PRO A 278 18.56 -18.16 2.17
N VAL A 279 19.76 -18.45 1.71
CA VAL A 279 20.62 -17.47 1.04
C VAL A 279 19.97 -17.04 -0.28
N ILE A 280 20.03 -15.75 -0.60
CA ILE A 280 19.60 -15.21 -1.89
C ILE A 280 20.65 -15.61 -2.95
N PRO A 281 20.30 -16.46 -3.92
CA PRO A 281 21.28 -16.99 -4.89
C PRO A 281 21.55 -16.05 -6.07
N THR A 282 20.64 -15.10 -6.32
CA THR A 282 20.69 -14.15 -7.44
C THR A 282 20.33 -12.75 -6.94
N THR A 283 20.44 -11.74 -7.79
CA THR A 283 19.99 -10.39 -7.43
C THR A 283 18.48 -10.38 -7.15
N VAL A 284 18.10 -9.89 -5.99
CA VAL A 284 16.71 -9.69 -5.56
C VAL A 284 16.53 -8.24 -5.15
N CYS A 285 15.43 -7.63 -5.62
CA CYS A 285 15.06 -6.28 -5.24
C CYS A 285 13.93 -6.34 -4.19
N PHE A 286 14.16 -5.67 -3.09
CA PHE A 286 13.21 -5.51 -1.99
C PHE A 286 12.50 -4.16 -2.09
N GLN A 287 11.22 -4.15 -1.77
CA GLN A 287 10.40 -2.95 -1.72
C GLN A 287 10.61 -2.19 -0.39
N PRO A 288 10.26 -0.91 -0.32
CA PRO A 288 10.23 -0.17 0.94
C PRO A 288 9.42 -0.90 2.02
N ASN A 289 9.77 -0.68 3.29
CA ASN A 289 9.17 -1.32 4.47
C ASN A 289 9.21 -2.85 4.51
N THR A 290 10.00 -3.46 3.64
CA THR A 290 10.44 -4.85 3.78
C THR A 290 11.78 -4.92 4.53
N ALA A 291 12.28 -6.13 4.76
CA ALA A 291 13.60 -6.36 5.35
C ALA A 291 14.24 -7.63 4.78
N TYR A 292 15.54 -7.74 4.96
CA TYR A 292 16.29 -8.95 4.75
C TYR A 292 17.24 -9.21 5.94
N LEU A 293 17.66 -10.45 6.11
CA LEU A 293 18.65 -10.83 7.11
C LEU A 293 20.05 -10.82 6.48
N LEU A 294 20.99 -10.08 7.08
CA LEU A 294 22.40 -10.07 6.69
C LEU A 294 23.18 -11.07 7.54
N SER A 295 23.98 -11.91 6.93
CA SER A 295 24.75 -12.95 7.60
C SER A 295 26.15 -13.10 7.02
N THR A 296 27.04 -13.65 7.81
CA THR A 296 28.38 -14.09 7.37
C THR A 296 28.42 -15.59 6.99
N THR A 297 27.32 -16.33 7.19
CA THR A 297 27.22 -17.75 6.83
C THR A 297 26.57 -17.95 5.47
N ASN A 298 27.16 -18.84 4.65
CA ASN A 298 26.59 -19.28 3.37
C ASN A 298 25.61 -20.47 3.54
N SER A 299 25.13 -20.70 4.73
CA SER A 299 24.17 -21.78 5.02
C SER A 299 22.79 -21.19 5.25
N ASN A 300 21.73 -21.92 4.85
CA ASN A 300 20.37 -21.55 5.18
C ASN A 300 20.21 -21.51 6.71
N ILE A 301 19.65 -20.42 7.24
CA ILE A 301 19.40 -20.26 8.67
C ILE A 301 18.04 -20.89 9.00
N GLN A 302 18.03 -21.86 9.93
CA GLN A 302 16.85 -22.65 10.32
C GLN A 302 15.99 -21.96 11.38
#